data_8d178998f2d2d805197a9393cd538e5c
#
_entry.id   8d178998f2d2d805197a9393cd538e5c
#
_cell.length_a   1.000
_cell.length_b   1.000
_cell.length_c   1.000
_cell.angle_alpha   90.00
_cell.angle_beta   90.00
_cell.angle_gamma   90.00
#
_symmetry.space_group_name_H-M   'P 1'
#
loop_
_entity.id
_entity.type
_entity.pdbx_description
1 polymer ?
#
loop_
_entity_poly.entity_id
_entity_poly.type
_entity_poly.pdbx_seq_one_letter_code
_entity_poly.pdbx_strand_id
1 'polypeptide(L)'
;MTENPIAVFWFRRDLRLQDNRGLFQALNSSYPVLPIFIFDRNILEPLSDKKDKRVNFIYDTVERINEDLKKLQASLFIMHDEPLKAFEKLCSGFYVREVYTNHDYEPYAIKRDKKISEYLQSKEIVFQTFKDQVIFEKDDIVKSDGTPYSVFTPYSKRWKEKYKVQKPVLYSIKKPEANFLKSQPFHFPSLKEIGFEKNDHRIAPLEIDRQIISSYDKNRNIPALNGTTRLSVHLRFGTVSVRELCEIANEQNDQWLNELIWREFFMMILYHFPRVVTESFKIAYDNIPWRNDEKEFNAWCKGETGYPLVDAGMRELNETGFMHNRVRMIVASFLTKHLLIDWRWGEAYFAEKLLDYELSSNNGNWQWAAGCGCDAAPYFRIFNPTEQTKKFDAGLIYIKKWIRDFDSYNIHPIVEHEFARKRALAVYQKALAEAKK
;
A
#
# COMPACT_ATOMS: atom_id res chain seq x y z
N MET A 1 -14.23 -35.65 5.39
CA MET A 1 -13.14 -35.11 6.24
C MET A 1 -11.87 -35.90 5.91
N THR A 2 -10.75 -35.25 5.71
CA THR A 2 -9.46 -35.93 5.68
C THR A 2 -9.22 -36.46 7.10
N GLU A 3 -8.98 -37.77 7.26
CA GLU A 3 -8.73 -38.39 8.58
C GLU A 3 -7.40 -37.94 9.20
N ASN A 4 -6.46 -37.49 8.37
CA ASN A 4 -5.15 -37.06 8.81
C ASN A 4 -5.14 -35.56 9.19
N PRO A 5 -4.49 -35.21 10.31
CA PRO A 5 -4.36 -33.84 10.74
C PRO A 5 -3.48 -33.00 9.77
N ILE A 6 -3.85 -31.74 9.55
CA ILE A 6 -3.13 -30.82 8.69
C ILE A 6 -2.84 -29.49 9.39
N ALA A 7 -1.81 -28.80 8.92
CA ALA A 7 -1.61 -27.38 9.12
C ALA A 7 -2.15 -26.60 7.91
N VAL A 8 -2.53 -25.36 8.12
CA VAL A 8 -3.02 -24.44 7.08
C VAL A 8 -2.10 -23.22 7.02
N PHE A 9 -1.68 -22.82 5.83
CA PHE A 9 -1.06 -21.53 5.62
C PHE A 9 -2.00 -20.63 4.82
N TRP A 10 -2.40 -19.49 5.41
CA TRP A 10 -3.31 -18.53 4.80
C TRP A 10 -2.55 -17.37 4.16
N PHE A 11 -2.43 -17.40 2.82
CA PHE A 11 -1.91 -16.29 2.02
C PHE A 11 -2.84 -15.09 2.01
N ARG A 12 -2.27 -13.87 2.07
CA ARG A 12 -3.01 -12.59 1.99
C ARG A 12 -2.26 -11.57 1.16
N ARG A 13 -1.46 -10.71 1.80
CA ARG A 13 -0.60 -9.67 1.20
C ARG A 13 0.88 -10.11 1.18
N ASP A 14 1.11 -11.34 0.97
CA ASP A 14 2.40 -12.02 1.06
C ASP A 14 2.52 -13.08 -0.05
N LEU A 15 2.08 -12.67 -1.26
CA LEU A 15 1.86 -13.55 -2.41
C LEU A 15 3.18 -14.00 -3.05
N ARG A 16 3.96 -14.77 -2.28
CA ARG A 16 5.21 -15.42 -2.71
C ARG A 16 5.49 -16.68 -1.91
N LEU A 17 6.20 -17.62 -2.51
CA LEU A 17 6.64 -18.85 -1.83
C LEU A 17 7.99 -18.63 -1.12
N GLN A 18 8.93 -17.91 -1.72
CA GLN A 18 10.25 -17.67 -1.15
C GLN A 18 10.25 -16.53 -0.15
N ASP A 19 11.08 -16.64 0.87
CA ASP A 19 11.23 -15.67 1.95
C ASP A 19 9.89 -15.20 2.55
N ASN A 20 8.99 -16.16 2.79
CA ASN A 20 7.71 -15.95 3.47
C ASN A 20 7.78 -16.59 4.85
N ARG A 21 7.85 -15.77 5.91
CA ARG A 21 8.14 -16.27 7.26
C ARG A 21 7.04 -17.18 7.79
N GLY A 22 5.78 -16.82 7.64
CA GLY A 22 4.67 -17.65 8.12
C GLY A 22 4.58 -18.97 7.37
N LEU A 23 4.78 -18.97 6.05
CA LEU A 23 4.83 -20.18 5.24
C LEU A 23 6.03 -21.08 5.64
N PHE A 24 7.20 -20.48 5.86
CA PHE A 24 8.37 -21.21 6.34
C PHE A 24 8.09 -21.91 7.67
N GLN A 25 7.45 -21.22 8.63
CA GLN A 25 7.10 -21.81 9.91
C GLN A 25 6.06 -22.92 9.78
N ALA A 26 5.03 -22.72 8.95
CA ALA A 26 4.05 -23.75 8.66
C ALA A 26 4.70 -25.02 8.10
N LEU A 27 5.59 -24.88 7.12
CA LEU A 27 6.28 -26.02 6.49
C LEU A 27 7.26 -26.76 7.41
N ASN A 28 7.67 -26.13 8.52
CA ASN A 28 8.48 -26.75 9.57
C ASN A 28 7.62 -27.31 10.72
N SER A 29 6.28 -27.25 10.63
CA SER A 29 5.41 -27.93 11.60
C SER A 29 5.37 -29.44 11.42
N SER A 30 4.75 -30.13 12.39
CA SER A 30 4.61 -31.60 12.35
C SER A 30 3.57 -32.08 11.34
N TYR A 31 2.75 -31.17 10.80
CA TYR A 31 1.62 -31.52 9.93
C TYR A 31 1.87 -31.08 8.48
N PRO A 32 1.38 -31.85 7.48
CA PRO A 32 1.42 -31.39 6.10
C PRO A 32 0.59 -30.12 5.92
N VAL A 33 1.12 -29.16 5.15
CA VAL A 33 0.54 -27.82 5.02
C VAL A 33 -0.39 -27.74 3.82
N LEU A 34 -1.65 -27.38 4.06
CA LEU A 34 -2.58 -26.94 3.04
C LEU A 34 -2.46 -25.42 2.85
N PRO A 35 -1.92 -24.93 1.73
CA PRO A 35 -1.93 -23.49 1.43
C PRO A 35 -3.35 -23.07 1.00
N ILE A 36 -3.84 -21.95 1.55
CA ILE A 36 -5.15 -21.41 1.19
C ILE A 36 -5.06 -19.96 0.79
N PHE A 37 -6.00 -19.52 -0.06
CA PHE A 37 -6.27 -18.12 -0.35
C PHE A 37 -7.78 -17.85 -0.29
N ILE A 38 -8.15 -16.72 0.32
CA ILE A 38 -9.56 -16.30 0.42
C ILE A 38 -9.71 -15.01 -0.36
N PHE A 39 -10.48 -15.05 -1.45
CA PHE A 39 -11.05 -13.84 -2.07
C PHE A 39 -12.11 -13.30 -1.12
N ASP A 40 -11.71 -12.34 -0.28
CA ASP A 40 -12.51 -11.81 0.83
C ASP A 40 -13.66 -10.95 0.29
N ARG A 41 -14.89 -11.40 0.44
CA ARG A 41 -16.10 -10.72 -0.04
C ARG A 41 -16.28 -9.34 0.59
N ASN A 42 -15.89 -9.16 1.86
CA ASN A 42 -15.96 -7.85 2.52
C ASN A 42 -15.05 -6.80 1.87
N ILE A 43 -13.98 -7.22 1.18
CA ILE A 43 -13.08 -6.35 0.41
C ILE A 43 -13.55 -6.20 -1.04
N LEU A 44 -14.02 -7.29 -1.66
CA LEU A 44 -14.28 -7.32 -3.10
C LEU A 44 -15.67 -6.79 -3.48
N GLU A 45 -16.70 -7.06 -2.69
CA GLU A 45 -18.07 -6.64 -2.99
C GLU A 45 -18.27 -5.11 -3.08
N PRO A 46 -17.61 -4.30 -2.22
CA PRO A 46 -17.69 -2.84 -2.31
C PRO A 46 -17.03 -2.24 -3.56
N LEU A 47 -16.19 -3.00 -4.30
CA LEU A 47 -15.54 -2.51 -5.49
C LEU A 47 -16.55 -2.37 -6.63
N SER A 48 -16.75 -1.14 -7.11
CA SER A 48 -17.68 -0.81 -8.18
C SER A 48 -17.16 -1.25 -9.56
N ASP A 49 -15.84 -1.15 -9.79
CA ASP A 49 -15.21 -1.55 -11.04
C ASP A 49 -15.01 -3.07 -11.08
N LYS A 50 -15.81 -3.76 -11.89
CA LYS A 50 -15.67 -5.20 -12.10
C LYS A 50 -14.47 -5.60 -12.97
N LYS A 51 -13.77 -4.62 -13.54
CA LYS A 51 -12.49 -4.77 -14.23
C LYS A 51 -11.31 -4.24 -13.39
N ASP A 52 -11.44 -4.19 -12.08
CA ASP A 52 -10.39 -3.66 -11.19
C ASP A 52 -9.04 -4.37 -11.46
N LYS A 53 -8.06 -3.55 -11.85
CA LYS A 53 -6.72 -4.03 -12.21
C LYS A 53 -5.99 -4.70 -11.04
N ARG A 54 -6.30 -4.31 -9.80
CA ARG A 54 -5.70 -4.90 -8.58
C ARG A 54 -6.20 -6.32 -8.37
N VAL A 55 -7.51 -6.55 -8.57
CA VAL A 55 -8.11 -7.88 -8.48
C VAL A 55 -7.55 -8.81 -9.55
N ASN A 56 -7.39 -8.31 -10.78
CA ASN A 56 -6.76 -9.06 -11.85
C ASN A 56 -5.31 -9.43 -11.54
N PHE A 57 -4.52 -8.50 -10.99
CA PHE A 57 -3.14 -8.76 -10.58
C PHE A 57 -3.05 -9.81 -9.46
N ILE A 58 -3.92 -9.71 -8.45
CA ILE A 58 -4.00 -10.70 -7.37
C ILE A 58 -4.35 -12.07 -7.97
N TYR A 59 -5.36 -12.13 -8.83
CA TYR A 59 -5.81 -13.35 -9.47
C TYR A 59 -4.67 -14.03 -10.26
N ASP A 60 -4.01 -13.29 -11.15
CA ASP A 60 -2.90 -13.81 -11.96
C ASP A 60 -1.69 -14.24 -11.08
N THR A 61 -1.48 -13.55 -9.95
CA THR A 61 -0.42 -13.89 -9.00
C THR A 61 -0.76 -15.18 -8.21
N VAL A 62 -1.99 -15.31 -7.75
CA VAL A 62 -2.49 -16.50 -7.04
C VAL A 62 -2.49 -17.72 -7.97
N GLU A 63 -2.87 -17.55 -9.24
CA GLU A 63 -2.78 -18.59 -10.25
C GLU A 63 -1.33 -19.08 -10.44
N ARG A 64 -0.37 -18.16 -10.55
CA ARG A 64 1.06 -18.48 -10.67
C ARG A 64 1.58 -19.24 -9.43
N ILE A 65 1.18 -18.82 -8.22
CA ILE A 65 1.51 -19.57 -7.00
C ILE A 65 0.95 -20.99 -7.06
N ASN A 66 -0.28 -21.15 -7.53
CA ASN A 66 -0.90 -22.48 -7.67
C ASN A 66 -0.16 -23.35 -8.69
N GLU A 67 0.28 -22.80 -9.82
CA GLU A 67 1.10 -23.53 -10.80
C GLU A 67 2.46 -23.96 -10.20
N ASP A 68 3.09 -23.11 -9.39
CA ASP A 68 4.33 -23.48 -8.69
C ASP A 68 4.09 -24.56 -7.62
N LEU A 69 2.96 -24.55 -6.94
CA LEU A 69 2.57 -25.59 -5.98
C LEU A 69 2.28 -26.93 -6.68
N LYS A 70 1.65 -26.92 -7.85
CA LYS A 70 1.41 -28.15 -8.65
C LYS A 70 2.71 -28.87 -9.00
N LYS A 71 3.79 -28.15 -9.29
CA LYS A 71 5.13 -28.74 -9.51
C LYS A 71 5.65 -29.46 -8.27
N LEU A 72 5.13 -29.12 -7.09
CA LEU A 72 5.42 -29.76 -5.80
C LEU A 72 4.37 -30.80 -5.39
N GLN A 73 3.48 -31.21 -6.31
CA GLN A 73 2.35 -32.11 -6.04
C GLN A 73 1.39 -31.60 -4.96
N ALA A 74 1.29 -30.28 -4.82
CA ALA A 74 0.37 -29.57 -3.93
C ALA A 74 -0.58 -28.69 -4.73
N SER A 75 -1.62 -28.20 -4.10
CA SER A 75 -2.56 -27.27 -4.74
C SER A 75 -3.04 -26.24 -3.73
N LEU A 76 -3.26 -25.00 -4.20
CA LEU A 76 -3.82 -23.93 -3.42
C LEU A 76 -5.33 -24.14 -3.27
N PHE A 77 -5.84 -24.17 -2.05
CA PHE A 77 -7.28 -24.23 -1.79
C PHE A 77 -7.85 -22.82 -1.74
N ILE A 78 -8.66 -22.47 -2.74
CA ILE A 78 -9.17 -21.12 -2.93
C ILE A 78 -10.64 -21.05 -2.55
N MET A 79 -11.00 -20.01 -1.79
CA MET A 79 -12.38 -19.73 -1.40
C MET A 79 -12.75 -18.29 -1.78
N HIS A 80 -14.01 -18.08 -2.16
CA HIS A 80 -14.60 -16.75 -2.32
C HIS A 80 -15.73 -16.62 -1.29
N ASP A 81 -15.42 -16.05 -0.14
CA ASP A 81 -16.36 -15.94 0.98
C ASP A 81 -15.92 -14.84 1.97
N GLU A 82 -16.74 -14.59 2.98
CA GLU A 82 -16.33 -13.89 4.19
C GLU A 82 -15.30 -14.76 4.95
N PRO A 83 -14.17 -14.20 5.42
CA PRO A 83 -13.09 -15.01 5.98
C PRO A 83 -13.52 -15.95 7.13
N LEU A 84 -14.40 -15.51 8.02
CA LEU A 84 -14.87 -16.39 9.11
C LEU A 84 -15.66 -17.59 8.56
N LYS A 85 -16.60 -17.35 7.62
CA LYS A 85 -17.37 -18.43 6.96
C LYS A 85 -16.47 -19.38 6.16
N ALA A 86 -15.40 -18.83 5.53
CA ALA A 86 -14.42 -19.64 4.84
C ALA A 86 -13.69 -20.58 5.81
N PHE A 87 -13.30 -20.11 7.00
CA PHE A 87 -12.69 -20.95 8.02
C PHE A 87 -13.65 -21.96 8.61
N GLU A 88 -14.92 -21.63 8.80
CA GLU A 88 -15.96 -22.58 9.22
C GLU A 88 -16.10 -23.75 8.24
N LYS A 89 -16.17 -23.44 6.94
CA LYS A 89 -16.20 -24.44 5.86
C LYS A 89 -14.91 -25.28 5.81
N LEU A 90 -13.78 -24.63 5.93
CA LEU A 90 -12.46 -25.29 5.92
C LEU A 90 -12.37 -26.32 7.07
N CYS A 91 -12.67 -25.91 8.30
CA CYS A 91 -12.63 -26.78 9.48
C CYS A 91 -13.69 -27.88 9.48
N SER A 92 -14.78 -27.72 8.72
CA SER A 92 -15.75 -28.82 8.53
C SER A 92 -15.30 -29.86 7.50
N GLY A 93 -14.45 -29.45 6.52
CA GLY A 93 -13.95 -30.32 5.44
C GLY A 93 -12.61 -31.00 5.75
N PHE A 94 -11.80 -30.41 6.61
CA PHE A 94 -10.44 -30.86 6.93
C PHE A 94 -10.22 -30.98 8.44
N TYR A 95 -9.37 -31.91 8.85
CA TYR A 95 -8.95 -32.00 10.25
C TYR A 95 -7.79 -31.02 10.53
N VAL A 96 -8.12 -29.72 10.69
CA VAL A 96 -7.15 -28.65 10.92
C VAL A 96 -6.67 -28.67 12.36
N ARG A 97 -5.36 -28.67 12.59
CA ARG A 97 -4.72 -28.56 13.91
C ARG A 97 -4.05 -27.22 14.14
N GLU A 98 -3.50 -26.62 13.08
CA GLU A 98 -2.73 -25.38 13.15
C GLU A 98 -3.06 -24.50 11.95
N VAL A 99 -3.12 -23.20 12.17
CA VAL A 99 -3.28 -22.18 11.13
C VAL A 99 -2.17 -21.14 11.26
N TYR A 100 -1.50 -20.86 10.16
CA TYR A 100 -0.38 -19.94 10.06
C TYR A 100 -0.71 -18.81 9.09
N THR A 101 -0.31 -17.57 9.44
CA THR A 101 -0.43 -16.42 8.55
C THR A 101 0.59 -15.34 8.92
N ASN A 102 0.79 -14.34 8.07
CA ASN A 102 1.63 -13.19 8.38
C ASN A 102 0.79 -12.02 8.91
N HIS A 103 1.39 -11.11 9.69
CA HIS A 103 0.69 -9.95 10.25
C HIS A 103 0.19 -8.99 9.17
N ASP A 104 -0.89 -8.29 9.48
CA ASP A 104 -1.37 -7.11 8.78
C ASP A 104 -1.72 -6.03 9.81
N TYR A 105 -1.48 -4.76 9.48
CA TYR A 105 -1.57 -3.63 10.40
C TYR A 105 -2.79 -2.75 10.15
N GLU A 106 -3.56 -3.04 9.10
CA GLU A 106 -4.77 -2.29 8.77
C GLU A 106 -5.91 -2.65 9.75
N PRO A 107 -6.73 -1.67 10.21
CA PRO A 107 -7.77 -1.91 11.23
C PRO A 107 -8.75 -3.03 10.86
N TYR A 108 -9.14 -3.12 9.59
CA TYR A 108 -9.98 -4.23 9.12
C TYR A 108 -9.31 -5.59 9.34
N ALA A 109 -8.04 -5.70 8.95
CA ALA A 109 -7.29 -6.95 9.07
C ALA A 109 -7.10 -7.37 10.54
N ILE A 110 -6.79 -6.43 11.42
CA ILE A 110 -6.67 -6.70 12.87
C ILE A 110 -7.99 -7.22 13.44
N LYS A 111 -9.12 -6.57 13.10
CA LYS A 111 -10.45 -6.99 13.55
C LYS A 111 -10.86 -8.36 13.00
N ARG A 112 -10.56 -8.61 11.73
CA ARG A 112 -10.79 -9.90 11.06
C ARG A 112 -9.99 -11.02 11.72
N ASP A 113 -8.69 -10.80 11.88
CA ASP A 113 -7.76 -11.79 12.44
C ASP A 113 -8.11 -12.14 13.89
N LYS A 114 -8.58 -11.16 14.67
CA LYS A 114 -9.09 -11.39 16.02
C LYS A 114 -10.30 -12.34 16.02
N LYS A 115 -11.31 -12.09 15.17
CA LYS A 115 -12.49 -12.96 15.06
C LYS A 115 -12.14 -14.39 14.66
N ILE A 116 -11.19 -14.53 13.71
CA ILE A 116 -10.71 -15.86 13.28
C ILE A 116 -9.96 -16.56 14.40
N SER A 117 -9.11 -15.84 15.13
CA SER A 117 -8.40 -16.37 16.29
C SER A 117 -9.36 -16.89 17.36
N GLU A 118 -10.40 -16.13 17.70
CA GLU A 118 -11.44 -16.51 18.67
C GLU A 118 -12.19 -17.78 18.21
N TYR A 119 -12.56 -17.86 16.93
CA TYR A 119 -13.19 -19.04 16.35
C TYR A 119 -12.28 -20.28 16.40
N LEU A 120 -11.02 -20.16 15.95
CA LEU A 120 -10.06 -21.27 15.93
C LEU A 120 -9.77 -21.76 17.36
N GLN A 121 -9.63 -20.84 18.31
CA GLN A 121 -9.46 -21.18 19.72
C GLN A 121 -10.66 -21.98 20.27
N SER A 122 -11.90 -21.64 19.88
CA SER A 122 -13.10 -22.41 20.27
C SER A 122 -13.14 -23.83 19.70
N LYS A 123 -12.30 -24.11 18.70
CA LYS A 123 -12.12 -25.43 18.06
C LYS A 123 -10.84 -26.14 18.48
N GLU A 124 -10.12 -25.61 19.46
CA GLU A 124 -8.81 -26.10 19.91
C GLU A 124 -7.75 -26.16 18.77
N ILE A 125 -7.86 -25.22 17.81
CA ILE A 125 -6.94 -25.06 16.69
C ILE A 125 -5.96 -23.95 17.02
N VAL A 126 -4.65 -24.23 16.89
CA VAL A 126 -3.60 -23.23 17.16
C VAL A 126 -3.53 -22.22 16.03
N PHE A 127 -3.58 -20.92 16.34
CA PHE A 127 -3.42 -19.84 15.38
C PHE A 127 -2.12 -19.09 15.61
N GLN A 128 -1.20 -19.15 14.65
CA GLN A 128 0.12 -18.53 14.73
C GLN A 128 0.29 -17.43 13.67
N THR A 129 0.81 -16.28 14.09
CA THR A 129 0.98 -15.12 13.22
C THR A 129 2.41 -14.59 13.26
N PHE A 130 2.93 -14.09 12.13
CA PHE A 130 4.35 -13.75 11.99
C PHE A 130 4.55 -12.40 11.31
N LYS A 131 5.61 -11.70 11.70
CA LYS A 131 6.08 -10.50 11.02
C LYS A 131 6.67 -10.86 9.66
N ASP A 132 6.20 -10.23 8.59
CA ASP A 132 6.69 -10.48 7.23
C ASP A 132 6.74 -9.22 6.34
N GLN A 133 5.75 -8.33 6.43
CA GLN A 133 5.60 -7.16 5.57
C GLN A 133 6.58 -6.02 5.86
N VAL A 134 7.25 -6.05 6.99
CA VAL A 134 8.15 -5.01 7.52
C VAL A 134 9.36 -5.66 8.18
N ILE A 135 10.43 -4.91 8.34
CA ILE A 135 11.61 -5.34 9.10
C ILE A 135 11.35 -5.23 10.60
N PHE A 136 10.84 -4.08 11.03
CA PHE A 136 10.47 -3.81 12.42
C PHE A 136 9.00 -3.42 12.49
N GLU A 137 8.25 -4.08 13.37
CA GLU A 137 6.82 -3.86 13.49
C GLU A 137 6.44 -3.28 14.85
N LYS A 138 5.27 -2.66 14.94
CA LYS A 138 4.62 -2.26 16.20
C LYS A 138 5.60 -1.51 17.11
N ASP A 139 5.96 -2.12 18.24
CA ASP A 139 6.83 -1.57 19.27
C ASP A 139 8.33 -1.87 19.06
N ASP A 140 8.69 -2.46 17.92
CA ASP A 140 10.09 -2.78 17.63
C ASP A 140 10.98 -1.53 17.58
N ILE A 141 10.43 -0.40 17.14
CA ILE A 141 11.11 0.91 17.07
C ILE A 141 10.30 1.95 17.84
N VAL A 142 10.63 2.10 19.12
CA VAL A 142 10.02 3.09 20.04
C VAL A 142 11.08 3.95 20.69
N LYS A 143 10.67 5.07 21.28
CA LYS A 143 11.54 5.93 22.10
C LYS A 143 11.93 5.24 23.40
N SER A 144 12.83 5.86 24.16
CA SER A 144 13.29 5.33 25.46
C SER A 144 12.18 5.23 26.51
N ASP A 145 11.13 6.04 26.38
CA ASP A 145 9.93 6.02 27.23
C ASP A 145 8.86 5.00 26.77
N GLY A 146 9.14 4.20 25.73
CA GLY A 146 8.21 3.24 25.16
C GLY A 146 7.17 3.83 24.21
N THR A 147 7.15 5.16 24.00
CA THR A 147 6.19 5.79 23.08
C THR A 147 6.63 5.72 21.62
N PRO A 148 5.69 5.67 20.65
CA PRO A 148 6.03 5.65 19.24
C PRO A 148 6.62 6.98 18.76
N TYR A 149 7.48 6.90 17.75
CA TYR A 149 7.96 8.09 17.06
C TYR A 149 6.85 8.71 16.20
N SER A 150 6.75 10.04 16.21
CA SER A 150 5.86 10.81 15.32
C SER A 150 6.60 11.65 14.28
N VAL A 151 7.94 11.55 14.26
CA VAL A 151 8.85 12.25 13.33
C VAL A 151 9.75 11.23 12.67
N PHE A 152 9.86 11.29 11.35
CA PHE A 152 10.59 10.29 10.55
C PHE A 152 12.09 10.27 10.82
N THR A 153 12.73 11.42 10.89
CA THR A 153 14.21 11.49 11.04
C THR A 153 14.73 10.72 12.26
N PRO A 154 14.23 10.92 13.49
CA PRO A 154 14.67 10.13 14.64
C PRO A 154 14.23 8.65 14.53
N TYR A 155 13.06 8.36 13.95
CA TYR A 155 12.62 6.99 13.69
C TYR A 155 13.60 6.26 12.78
N SER A 156 13.90 6.83 11.61
CA SER A 156 14.80 6.21 10.63
C SER A 156 16.22 6.02 11.16
N LYS A 157 16.70 6.96 11.98
CA LYS A 157 18.00 6.82 12.67
C LYS A 157 17.99 5.60 13.59
N ARG A 158 16.96 5.48 14.45
CA ARG A 158 16.84 4.35 15.39
C ARG A 158 16.64 3.03 14.65
N TRP A 159 15.87 3.04 13.56
CA TRP A 159 15.66 1.90 12.68
C TRP A 159 16.99 1.39 12.11
N LYS A 160 17.80 2.28 11.53
CA LYS A 160 19.11 1.93 10.95
C LYS A 160 20.11 1.44 12.00
N GLU A 161 20.10 2.01 13.20
CA GLU A 161 20.92 1.53 14.31
C GLU A 161 20.56 0.08 14.68
N LYS A 162 19.26 -0.21 14.81
CA LYS A 162 18.78 -1.56 15.13
C LYS A 162 19.06 -2.54 13.99
N TYR A 163 18.89 -2.12 12.73
CA TYR A 163 19.15 -2.95 11.55
C TYR A 163 20.63 -3.40 11.46
N LYS A 164 21.58 -2.55 11.86
CA LYS A 164 23.01 -2.90 11.87
C LYS A 164 23.33 -4.06 12.82
N VAL A 165 22.64 -4.13 13.94
CA VAL A 165 22.88 -5.17 14.98
C VAL A 165 21.93 -6.35 14.87
N GLN A 166 20.77 -6.16 14.26
CA GLN A 166 19.72 -7.18 14.11
C GLN A 166 19.27 -7.26 12.65
N LYS A 167 20.15 -7.78 11.79
CA LYS A 167 19.80 -8.03 10.39
C LYS A 167 18.70 -9.09 10.29
N PRO A 168 17.70 -8.89 9.42
CA PRO A 168 16.68 -9.90 9.19
C PRO A 168 17.28 -11.13 8.52
N VAL A 169 16.75 -12.30 8.86
CA VAL A 169 17.10 -13.57 8.23
C VAL A 169 16.16 -13.82 7.05
N LEU A 170 16.69 -14.29 5.93
CA LEU A 170 15.88 -14.76 4.79
C LEU A 170 15.40 -16.19 5.04
N TYR A 171 14.15 -16.45 4.74
CA TYR A 171 13.49 -17.74 4.94
C TYR A 171 13.45 -18.53 3.63
N SER A 172 14.44 -19.38 3.41
CA SER A 172 14.51 -20.23 2.22
C SER A 172 13.67 -21.49 2.38
N ILE A 173 12.75 -21.73 1.46
CA ILE A 173 11.98 -22.97 1.37
C ILE A 173 12.73 -23.92 0.46
N LYS A 174 13.25 -25.02 1.02
CA LYS A 174 13.92 -26.06 0.24
C LYS A 174 12.88 -26.84 -0.57
N LYS A 175 12.95 -26.77 -1.87
CA LYS A 175 12.19 -27.61 -2.83
C LYS A 175 13.07 -28.82 -3.18
N PRO A 176 12.53 -30.04 -3.31
CA PRO A 176 11.15 -30.53 -3.20
C PRO A 176 10.74 -31.03 -1.80
N GLU A 177 11.55 -30.83 -0.78
CA GLU A 177 11.37 -31.37 0.57
C GLU A 177 10.30 -30.65 1.40
N ALA A 178 9.66 -29.61 0.80
CA ALA A 178 8.66 -28.82 1.49
C ALA A 178 7.44 -29.68 1.89
N ASN A 179 7.06 -29.59 3.18
CA ASN A 179 5.98 -30.36 3.79
C ASN A 179 4.58 -29.86 3.39
N PHE A 180 4.33 -29.71 2.08
CA PHE A 180 2.99 -29.42 1.59
C PHE A 180 2.10 -30.65 1.59
N LEU A 181 0.81 -30.45 1.89
CA LEU A 181 -0.20 -31.49 1.72
C LEU A 181 -0.26 -31.90 0.24
N LYS A 182 0.05 -33.18 -0.03
CA LYS A 182 -0.08 -33.74 -1.38
C LYS A 182 -1.56 -33.91 -1.70
N SER A 183 -2.02 -33.37 -2.80
CA SER A 183 -3.43 -33.41 -3.20
C SER A 183 -3.57 -33.37 -4.71
N GLN A 184 -4.71 -33.88 -5.20
CA GLN A 184 -5.18 -33.53 -6.54
C GLN A 184 -5.45 -32.00 -6.59
N PRO A 185 -5.35 -31.37 -7.76
CA PRO A 185 -5.66 -29.96 -7.90
C PRO A 185 -7.08 -29.64 -7.42
N PHE A 186 -7.20 -28.65 -6.53
CA PHE A 186 -8.50 -28.09 -6.17
C PHE A 186 -9.06 -27.24 -7.28
N HIS A 187 -10.38 -27.03 -7.26
CA HIS A 187 -11.02 -26.06 -8.16
C HIS A 187 -10.42 -24.66 -7.98
N PHE A 188 -10.02 -24.03 -9.09
CA PHE A 188 -9.55 -22.66 -9.14
C PHE A 188 -10.70 -21.82 -9.73
N PRO A 189 -11.36 -20.95 -8.93
CA PRO A 189 -12.49 -20.20 -9.40
C PRO A 189 -12.06 -19.21 -10.50
N SER A 190 -12.83 -19.08 -11.58
CA SER A 190 -12.62 -18.06 -12.58
C SER A 190 -12.90 -16.65 -12.03
N LEU A 191 -12.37 -15.62 -12.69
CA LEU A 191 -12.70 -14.22 -12.34
C LEU A 191 -14.21 -13.98 -12.29
N LYS A 192 -14.97 -14.59 -13.21
CA LYS A 192 -16.44 -14.47 -13.25
C LYS A 192 -17.11 -15.06 -12.02
N GLU A 193 -16.62 -16.20 -11.49
CA GLU A 193 -17.15 -16.82 -10.27
C GLU A 193 -16.91 -15.96 -9.03
N ILE A 194 -15.84 -15.15 -9.02
CA ILE A 194 -15.59 -14.18 -7.97
C ILE A 194 -16.18 -12.79 -8.23
N GLY A 195 -16.98 -12.64 -9.31
CA GLY A 195 -17.73 -11.42 -9.64
C GLY A 195 -16.94 -10.35 -10.39
N PHE A 196 -15.83 -10.72 -11.05
CA PHE A 196 -14.97 -9.81 -11.83
C PHE A 196 -14.80 -10.25 -13.27
N GLU A 197 -14.26 -9.34 -14.08
CA GLU A 197 -13.95 -9.55 -15.49
C GLU A 197 -12.44 -9.40 -15.73
N LYS A 198 -11.95 -10.07 -16.77
CA LYS A 198 -10.55 -9.94 -17.20
C LYS A 198 -10.27 -8.51 -17.69
N ASN A 199 -9.14 -7.99 -17.23
CA ASN A 199 -8.61 -6.70 -17.63
C ASN A 199 -7.18 -6.88 -18.16
N ASP A 200 -6.79 -6.07 -19.12
CA ASP A 200 -5.40 -5.97 -19.58
C ASP A 200 -4.63 -4.99 -18.65
N HIS A 201 -4.33 -5.44 -17.43
CA HIS A 201 -3.54 -4.63 -16.50
C HIS A 201 -2.06 -4.60 -16.93
N ARG A 202 -1.51 -3.41 -17.04
CA ARG A 202 -0.10 -3.20 -17.37
C ARG A 202 0.71 -2.90 -16.10
N ILE A 203 0.62 -3.80 -15.11
CA ILE A 203 1.50 -3.69 -13.94
C ILE A 203 2.90 -4.12 -14.37
N ALA A 204 3.89 -3.31 -14.01
CA ALA A 204 5.29 -3.60 -14.31
C ALA A 204 5.65 -5.00 -13.76
N PRO A 205 6.40 -5.80 -14.52
CA PRO A 205 6.87 -7.09 -14.03
C PRO A 205 7.75 -6.89 -12.79
N LEU A 206 7.85 -7.93 -11.97
CA LEU A 206 8.76 -7.91 -10.82
C LEU A 206 10.20 -7.95 -11.33
N GLU A 207 10.86 -6.82 -11.30
CA GLU A 207 12.26 -6.66 -11.67
C GLU A 207 12.96 -5.76 -10.64
N ILE A 208 14.05 -6.25 -10.08
CA ILE A 208 14.87 -5.49 -9.13
C ILE A 208 16.06 -4.90 -9.91
N ASP A 209 15.83 -3.76 -10.54
CA ASP A 209 16.86 -3.05 -11.30
C ASP A 209 17.83 -2.33 -10.35
N ARG A 210 19.01 -2.93 -10.18
CA ARG A 210 20.06 -2.40 -9.30
C ARG A 210 20.66 -1.08 -9.81
N GLN A 211 20.56 -0.78 -11.12
CA GLN A 211 21.07 0.49 -11.69
C GLN A 211 20.13 1.64 -11.31
N ILE A 212 18.81 1.42 -11.37
CA ILE A 212 17.82 2.39 -10.89
C ILE A 212 18.01 2.63 -9.40
N ILE A 213 18.21 1.58 -8.60
CA ILE A 213 18.43 1.71 -7.16
C ILE A 213 19.69 2.53 -6.87
N SER A 214 20.81 2.23 -7.50
CA SER A 214 22.08 2.90 -7.25
C SER A 214 22.07 4.39 -7.61
N SER A 215 21.26 4.80 -8.59
CA SER A 215 21.12 6.20 -9.04
C SER A 215 19.85 6.91 -8.52
N TYR A 216 19.12 6.29 -7.59
CA TYR A 216 17.81 6.74 -7.14
C TYR A 216 17.82 8.15 -6.55
N ASP A 217 18.80 8.48 -5.72
CA ASP A 217 18.96 9.79 -5.10
C ASP A 217 19.01 10.94 -6.13
N LYS A 218 19.61 10.69 -7.30
CA LYS A 218 19.75 11.66 -8.40
C LYS A 218 18.48 11.76 -9.25
N ASN A 219 17.82 10.63 -9.54
CA ASN A 219 16.79 10.54 -10.57
C ASN A 219 15.36 10.57 -10.01
N ARG A 220 15.17 10.24 -8.73
CA ARG A 220 13.84 10.07 -8.08
C ARG A 220 12.87 11.24 -8.20
N ASN A 221 13.35 12.43 -8.50
CA ASN A 221 12.52 13.64 -8.55
C ASN A 221 12.09 14.03 -9.97
N ILE A 222 12.55 13.34 -11.00
CA ILE A 222 12.31 13.70 -12.41
C ILE A 222 11.26 12.75 -13.01
N PRO A 223 9.97 13.17 -13.12
CA PRO A 223 8.88 12.28 -13.55
C PRO A 223 9.05 11.74 -14.98
N ALA A 224 9.76 12.49 -15.84
CA ALA A 224 10.02 12.10 -17.22
C ALA A 224 10.99 10.92 -17.35
N LEU A 225 11.82 10.67 -16.33
CA LEU A 225 12.80 9.59 -16.35
C LEU A 225 12.22 8.27 -15.81
N ASN A 226 12.75 7.16 -16.32
CA ASN A 226 12.56 5.86 -15.67
C ASN A 226 13.53 5.72 -14.48
N GLY A 227 13.38 6.61 -13.49
CA GLY A 227 14.28 6.75 -12.33
C GLY A 227 13.75 6.12 -11.04
N THR A 228 12.64 5.35 -11.10
CA THR A 228 12.02 4.67 -9.96
C THR A 228 11.77 3.20 -10.28
N THR A 229 11.89 2.34 -9.29
CA THR A 229 11.81 0.87 -9.46
C THR A 229 10.40 0.36 -9.74
N ARG A 230 9.35 1.15 -9.50
CA ARG A 230 7.93 0.77 -9.59
C ARG A 230 7.55 -0.50 -8.81
N LEU A 231 8.32 -0.83 -7.76
CA LEU A 231 8.08 -2.00 -6.91
C LEU A 231 6.95 -1.82 -5.89
N SER A 232 6.30 -0.65 -5.84
CA SER A 232 5.25 -0.35 -4.86
C SER A 232 4.06 -1.33 -4.91
N VAL A 233 3.63 -1.75 -6.09
CA VAL A 233 2.57 -2.77 -6.25
C VAL A 233 3.04 -4.12 -5.70
N HIS A 234 4.27 -4.51 -5.99
CA HIS A 234 4.86 -5.75 -5.50
C HIS A 234 5.04 -5.76 -3.98
N LEU A 235 5.42 -4.61 -3.39
CA LEU A 235 5.46 -4.43 -1.93
C LEU A 235 4.06 -4.46 -1.31
N ARG A 236 3.05 -3.89 -1.98
CA ARG A 236 1.66 -3.90 -1.51
C ARG A 236 1.10 -5.32 -1.40
N PHE A 237 1.33 -6.15 -2.39
CA PHE A 237 0.81 -7.52 -2.44
C PHE A 237 1.81 -8.58 -1.99
N GLY A 238 3.01 -8.17 -1.57
CA GLY A 238 4.01 -9.05 -1.01
C GLY A 238 4.57 -10.07 -2.00
N THR A 239 4.55 -9.75 -3.30
CA THR A 239 5.16 -10.58 -4.35
C THR A 239 6.68 -10.45 -4.38
N VAL A 240 7.23 -9.50 -3.63
CA VAL A 240 8.66 -9.28 -3.40
C VAL A 240 8.96 -9.29 -1.90
N SER A 241 10.16 -9.74 -1.53
CA SER A 241 10.61 -9.72 -0.15
C SER A 241 11.11 -8.33 0.26
N VAL A 242 10.53 -7.75 1.33
CA VAL A 242 11.05 -6.51 1.90
C VAL A 242 12.44 -6.69 2.52
N ARG A 243 12.77 -7.89 3.03
CA ARG A 243 14.07 -8.19 3.60
C ARG A 243 15.17 -8.16 2.55
N GLU A 244 14.94 -8.79 1.41
CA GLU A 244 15.83 -8.75 0.25
C GLU A 244 16.03 -7.30 -0.26
N LEU A 245 14.93 -6.56 -0.40
CA LEU A 245 15.00 -5.17 -0.84
C LEU A 245 15.77 -4.27 0.15
N CYS A 246 15.61 -4.46 1.46
CA CYS A 246 16.35 -3.71 2.46
C CYS A 246 17.86 -4.05 2.44
N GLU A 247 18.22 -5.31 2.19
CA GLU A 247 19.62 -5.70 2.02
C GLU A 247 20.26 -5.00 0.83
N ILE A 248 19.61 -5.06 -0.34
CA ILE A 248 20.07 -4.37 -1.56
C ILE A 248 20.15 -2.85 -1.34
N ALA A 249 19.13 -2.26 -0.72
CA ALA A 249 19.08 -0.83 -0.46
C ALA A 249 20.21 -0.36 0.46
N ASN A 250 20.45 -1.11 1.53
CA ASN A 250 21.50 -0.80 2.50
C ASN A 250 22.91 -0.84 1.88
N GLU A 251 23.11 -1.66 0.86
CA GLU A 251 24.36 -1.75 0.13
C GLU A 251 24.52 -0.64 -0.91
N GLN A 252 23.45 -0.23 -1.58
CA GLN A 252 23.54 0.56 -2.81
C GLN A 252 23.12 2.02 -2.67
N ASN A 253 22.04 2.32 -1.90
CA ASN A 253 21.51 3.67 -1.86
C ASN A 253 20.69 3.95 -0.60
N ASP A 254 21.24 4.78 0.29
CA ASP A 254 20.60 5.13 1.57
C ASP A 254 19.26 5.87 1.38
N GLN A 255 19.12 6.65 0.29
CA GLN A 255 17.85 7.33 0.01
C GLN A 255 16.76 6.34 -0.39
N TRP A 256 17.10 5.30 -1.15
CA TRP A 256 16.14 4.25 -1.50
C TRP A 256 15.77 3.40 -0.28
N LEU A 257 16.72 3.12 0.61
CA LEU A 257 16.45 2.50 1.91
C LEU A 257 15.46 3.34 2.73
N ASN A 258 15.63 4.67 2.73
CA ASN A 258 14.71 5.57 3.44
C ASN A 258 13.25 5.45 2.92
N GLU A 259 13.01 5.15 1.64
CA GLU A 259 11.65 4.96 1.13
C GLU A 259 11.00 3.69 1.70
N LEU A 260 11.77 2.61 1.90
CA LEU A 260 11.28 1.41 2.59
C LEU A 260 10.99 1.68 4.07
N ILE A 261 11.85 2.48 4.72
CA ILE A 261 11.65 2.91 6.11
C ILE A 261 10.43 3.84 6.24
N TRP A 262 10.16 4.73 5.27
CA TRP A 262 8.95 5.56 5.24
C TRP A 262 7.67 4.71 5.19
N ARG A 263 7.64 3.66 4.37
CA ARG A 263 6.53 2.72 4.31
C ARG A 263 6.27 2.09 5.67
N GLU A 264 7.31 1.62 6.32
CA GLU A 264 7.26 1.00 7.64
C GLU A 264 6.85 2.00 8.73
N PHE A 265 7.35 3.23 8.66
CA PHE A 265 6.96 4.32 9.56
C PHE A 265 5.45 4.61 9.50
N PHE A 266 4.87 4.69 8.31
CA PHE A 266 3.43 4.90 8.18
C PHE A 266 2.61 3.69 8.67
N MET A 267 3.09 2.47 8.51
CA MET A 267 2.45 1.29 9.09
C MET A 267 2.49 1.33 10.63
N MET A 268 3.60 1.74 11.22
CA MET A 268 3.74 1.94 12.66
C MET A 268 2.79 3.05 13.16
N ILE A 269 2.70 4.17 12.43
CA ILE A 269 1.74 5.25 12.77
C ILE A 269 0.30 4.76 12.72
N LEU A 270 -0.09 4.02 11.69
CA LEU A 270 -1.46 3.48 11.59
C LEU A 270 -1.78 2.51 12.72
N TYR A 271 -0.82 1.66 13.09
CA TYR A 271 -0.99 0.71 14.18
C TYR A 271 -1.20 1.38 15.54
N HIS A 272 -0.38 2.39 15.87
CA HIS A 272 -0.48 3.09 17.16
C HIS A 272 -1.59 4.14 17.21
N PHE A 273 -1.96 4.72 16.07
CA PHE A 273 -2.95 5.79 15.98
C PHE A 273 -4.04 5.47 14.94
N PRO A 274 -4.83 4.36 15.14
CA PRO A 274 -5.80 3.92 14.13
C PRO A 274 -6.88 4.97 13.81
N ARG A 275 -7.09 5.97 14.68
CA ARG A 275 -8.00 7.10 14.44
C ARG A 275 -7.63 7.92 13.20
N VAL A 276 -6.35 7.89 12.77
CA VAL A 276 -5.89 8.68 11.59
C VAL A 276 -6.58 8.28 10.30
N VAL A 277 -7.24 7.13 10.26
CA VAL A 277 -8.06 6.72 9.10
C VAL A 277 -9.18 7.73 8.82
N THR A 278 -9.77 8.32 9.86
CA THR A 278 -10.92 9.24 9.75
C THR A 278 -10.62 10.63 10.29
N GLU A 279 -9.58 10.79 11.11
CA GLU A 279 -9.23 12.04 11.79
C GLU A 279 -7.84 12.50 11.38
N SER A 280 -7.58 13.79 11.50
CA SER A 280 -6.23 14.32 11.36
C SER A 280 -5.32 13.83 12.49
N PHE A 281 -4.07 13.47 12.18
CA PHE A 281 -3.09 13.15 13.23
C PHE A 281 -2.95 14.31 14.22
N LYS A 282 -2.89 15.54 13.71
CA LYS A 282 -2.98 16.78 14.49
C LYS A 282 -4.43 17.24 14.54
N ILE A 283 -5.16 16.85 15.58
CA ILE A 283 -6.62 17.05 15.74
C ILE A 283 -7.09 18.49 15.45
N ALA A 284 -6.29 19.51 15.81
CA ALA A 284 -6.62 20.90 15.54
C ALA A 284 -6.92 21.22 14.06
N TYR A 285 -6.40 20.41 13.14
CA TYR A 285 -6.63 20.57 11.70
C TYR A 285 -7.99 20.06 11.23
N ASP A 286 -8.72 19.28 12.06
CA ASP A 286 -10.08 18.88 11.74
C ASP A 286 -11.08 20.07 11.78
N ASN A 287 -10.67 21.19 12.40
CA ASN A 287 -11.45 22.44 12.41
C ASN A 287 -11.28 23.29 11.13
N ILE A 288 -10.51 22.85 10.13
CA ILE A 288 -10.36 23.60 8.88
C ILE A 288 -11.69 23.61 8.13
N PRO A 289 -12.26 24.81 7.84
CA PRO A 289 -13.48 24.90 7.06
C PRO A 289 -13.18 24.71 5.57
N TRP A 290 -13.12 23.43 5.16
CA TRP A 290 -12.93 23.05 3.77
C TRP A 290 -14.06 23.58 2.89
N ARG A 291 -13.75 24.07 1.69
CA ARG A 291 -14.77 24.55 0.73
C ARG A 291 -15.58 23.41 0.12
N ASN A 292 -14.91 22.30 -0.14
CA ASN A 292 -15.47 21.07 -0.72
C ASN A 292 -16.33 21.33 -1.97
N ASP A 293 -15.83 22.17 -2.89
CA ASP A 293 -16.50 22.46 -4.16
C ASP A 293 -16.42 21.25 -5.09
N GLU A 294 -17.57 20.63 -5.34
CA GLU A 294 -17.65 19.41 -6.16
C GLU A 294 -17.26 19.64 -7.61
N LYS A 295 -17.48 20.82 -8.17
CA LYS A 295 -17.10 21.13 -9.57
C LYS A 295 -15.58 21.19 -9.69
N GLU A 296 -14.93 21.92 -8.76
CA GLU A 296 -13.47 22.00 -8.71
C GLU A 296 -12.84 20.62 -8.42
N PHE A 297 -13.46 19.80 -7.54
CA PHE A 297 -13.02 18.43 -7.30
C PHE A 297 -13.12 17.56 -8.54
N ASN A 298 -14.23 17.62 -9.26
CA ASN A 298 -14.41 16.86 -10.48
C ASN A 298 -13.44 17.30 -11.59
N ALA A 299 -13.15 18.60 -11.72
CA ALA A 299 -12.12 19.09 -12.62
C ALA A 299 -10.73 18.57 -12.26
N TRP A 300 -10.38 18.54 -10.96
CA TRP A 300 -9.14 17.94 -10.49
C TRP A 300 -9.10 16.44 -10.80
N CYS A 301 -10.14 15.68 -10.51
CA CYS A 301 -10.23 14.25 -10.83
C CYS A 301 -9.99 13.95 -12.30
N LYS A 302 -10.51 14.81 -13.20
CA LYS A 302 -10.39 14.64 -14.66
C LYS A 302 -9.06 15.13 -15.23
N GLY A 303 -8.26 15.89 -14.47
CA GLY A 303 -7.07 16.57 -14.97
C GLY A 303 -7.43 17.73 -15.90
N GLU A 304 -8.32 18.60 -15.44
CA GLU A 304 -8.87 19.77 -16.13
C GLU A 304 -8.76 21.03 -15.26
N THR A 305 -7.68 21.14 -14.48
CA THR A 305 -7.48 22.27 -13.54
C THR A 305 -6.90 23.52 -14.19
N GLY A 306 -6.34 23.40 -15.39
CA GLY A 306 -5.59 24.45 -16.06
C GLY A 306 -4.15 24.59 -15.56
N TYR A 307 -3.68 23.68 -14.73
CA TYR A 307 -2.28 23.53 -14.33
C TYR A 307 -1.68 22.28 -14.95
N PRO A 308 -0.88 22.40 -16.03
CA PRO A 308 -0.49 21.25 -16.85
C PRO A 308 0.15 20.09 -16.07
N LEU A 309 1.00 20.39 -15.08
CA LEU A 309 1.64 19.34 -14.28
C LEU A 309 0.65 18.58 -13.38
N VAL A 310 -0.37 19.29 -12.84
CA VAL A 310 -1.45 18.69 -12.06
C VAL A 310 -2.30 17.81 -12.96
N ASP A 311 -2.69 18.35 -14.12
CA ASP A 311 -3.57 17.67 -15.07
C ASP A 311 -2.89 16.43 -15.69
N ALA A 312 -1.61 16.53 -16.05
CA ALA A 312 -0.81 15.39 -16.48
C ALA A 312 -0.76 14.27 -15.42
N GLY A 313 -0.58 14.65 -14.16
CA GLY A 313 -0.56 13.70 -13.05
C GLY A 313 -1.89 12.96 -12.88
N MET A 314 -3.01 13.67 -12.91
CA MET A 314 -4.33 13.07 -12.77
C MET A 314 -4.69 12.19 -13.97
N ARG A 315 -4.29 12.57 -15.19
CA ARG A 315 -4.46 11.74 -16.40
C ARG A 315 -3.60 10.49 -16.34
N GLU A 316 -2.34 10.57 -15.87
CA GLU A 316 -1.50 9.38 -15.62
C GLU A 316 -2.19 8.42 -14.65
N LEU A 317 -2.69 8.91 -13.51
CA LEU A 317 -3.39 8.12 -12.52
C LEU A 317 -4.60 7.40 -13.11
N ASN A 318 -5.45 8.14 -13.81
CA ASN A 318 -6.69 7.60 -14.38
C ASN A 318 -6.43 6.55 -15.46
N GLU A 319 -5.43 6.76 -16.32
CA GLU A 319 -5.10 5.83 -17.40
C GLU A 319 -4.39 4.57 -16.89
N THR A 320 -3.46 4.74 -15.94
CA THR A 320 -2.54 3.65 -15.57
C THR A 320 -2.74 3.05 -14.19
N GLY A 321 -3.37 3.78 -13.27
CA GLY A 321 -3.41 3.44 -11.84
C GLY A 321 -2.07 3.68 -11.13
N PHE A 322 -1.13 4.39 -11.76
CA PHE A 322 0.15 4.80 -11.22
C PHE A 322 0.31 6.32 -11.31
N MET A 323 1.09 6.89 -10.41
CA MET A 323 1.53 8.29 -10.50
C MET A 323 2.90 8.40 -9.82
N HIS A 324 3.82 9.10 -10.47
CA HIS A 324 5.15 9.35 -9.93
C HIS A 324 5.07 10.12 -8.59
N ASN A 325 5.86 9.74 -7.56
CA ASN A 325 5.75 10.32 -6.21
C ASN A 325 5.86 11.85 -6.18
N ARG A 326 6.77 12.44 -6.95
CA ARG A 326 6.87 13.91 -7.03
C ARG A 326 5.58 14.56 -7.48
N VAL A 327 4.88 13.93 -8.41
CA VAL A 327 3.60 14.42 -8.93
C VAL A 327 2.49 14.21 -7.91
N ARG A 328 2.44 13.05 -7.20
CA ARG A 328 1.48 12.82 -6.09
C ARG A 328 1.53 13.96 -5.07
N MET A 329 2.74 14.40 -4.68
CA MET A 329 2.90 15.52 -3.74
C MET A 329 2.30 16.82 -4.27
N ILE A 330 2.47 17.11 -5.56
CA ILE A 330 2.01 18.35 -6.20
C ILE A 330 0.49 18.34 -6.32
N VAL A 331 -0.11 17.27 -6.83
CA VAL A 331 -1.57 17.17 -7.01
C VAL A 331 -2.32 17.14 -5.68
N ALA A 332 -1.75 16.51 -4.65
CA ALA A 332 -2.34 16.50 -3.31
C ALA A 332 -2.25 17.87 -2.63
N SER A 333 -1.12 18.57 -2.75
CA SER A 333 -0.97 19.94 -2.28
C SER A 333 -1.91 20.89 -3.03
N PHE A 334 -2.14 20.68 -4.32
CA PHE A 334 -3.07 21.50 -5.10
C PHE A 334 -4.51 21.32 -4.59
N LEU A 335 -4.98 20.10 -4.43
CA LEU A 335 -6.32 19.83 -3.90
C LEU A 335 -6.55 20.51 -2.55
N THR A 336 -5.64 20.26 -1.60
CA THR A 336 -5.82 20.68 -0.20
C THR A 336 -5.55 22.17 0.03
N LYS A 337 -4.68 22.79 -0.77
CA LYS A 337 -4.25 24.20 -0.58
C LYS A 337 -4.86 25.15 -1.60
N HIS A 338 -4.81 24.82 -2.91
CA HIS A 338 -5.37 25.69 -3.93
C HIS A 338 -6.89 25.61 -3.95
N LEU A 339 -7.45 24.41 -3.89
CA LEU A 339 -8.90 24.23 -3.94
C LEU A 339 -9.57 24.29 -2.55
N LEU A 340 -8.80 24.13 -1.47
CA LEU A 340 -9.31 23.98 -0.10
C LEU A 340 -10.39 22.87 -0.02
N ILE A 341 -10.10 21.75 -0.64
CA ILE A 341 -10.92 20.52 -0.56
C ILE A 341 -10.31 19.59 0.47
N ASP A 342 -11.18 18.97 1.27
CA ASP A 342 -10.78 18.05 2.33
C ASP A 342 -9.87 16.93 1.77
N TRP A 343 -8.76 16.71 2.43
CA TRP A 343 -7.78 15.69 2.05
C TRP A 343 -8.39 14.29 1.96
N ARG A 344 -9.47 14.02 2.71
CA ARG A 344 -10.17 12.72 2.71
C ARG A 344 -10.81 12.42 1.35
N TRP A 345 -11.26 13.46 0.61
CA TRP A 345 -11.79 13.28 -0.74
C TRP A 345 -10.70 12.82 -1.72
N GLY A 346 -9.54 13.43 -1.63
CA GLY A 346 -8.39 13.05 -2.47
C GLY A 346 -7.82 11.68 -2.08
N GLU A 347 -7.75 11.39 -0.78
CA GLU A 347 -7.35 10.09 -0.25
C GLU A 347 -8.25 8.96 -0.79
N ALA A 348 -9.56 9.14 -0.71
CA ALA A 348 -10.55 8.18 -1.21
C ALA A 348 -10.44 7.99 -2.74
N TYR A 349 -10.25 9.07 -3.50
CA TYR A 349 -10.03 8.99 -4.95
C TYR A 349 -8.75 8.21 -5.29
N PHE A 350 -7.67 8.44 -4.56
CA PHE A 350 -6.43 7.69 -4.74
C PHE A 350 -6.60 6.22 -4.33
N ALA A 351 -7.35 5.94 -3.27
CA ALA A 351 -7.67 4.58 -2.85
C ALA A 351 -8.41 3.79 -3.94
N GLU A 352 -9.28 4.47 -4.70
CA GLU A 352 -9.99 3.85 -5.82
C GLU A 352 -9.07 3.59 -7.02
N LYS A 353 -8.19 4.55 -7.37
CA LYS A 353 -7.44 4.53 -8.63
C LYS A 353 -6.06 3.86 -8.54
N LEU A 354 -5.37 3.96 -7.41
CA LEU A 354 -3.99 3.48 -7.30
C LEU A 354 -3.90 1.95 -7.27
N LEU A 355 -3.03 1.38 -8.10
CA LEU A 355 -2.68 -0.04 -8.07
C LEU A 355 -1.90 -0.42 -6.82
N ASP A 356 -1.06 0.49 -6.33
CA ASP A 356 -0.24 0.32 -5.14
C ASP A 356 -0.89 0.86 -3.86
N TYR A 357 -2.21 1.04 -3.87
CA TYR A 357 -2.93 1.54 -2.70
C TYR A 357 -2.62 0.72 -1.44
N GLU A 358 -2.08 1.39 -0.45
CA GLU A 358 -1.87 0.90 0.90
C GLU A 358 -2.35 1.96 1.89
N LEU A 359 -3.28 1.60 2.76
CA LEU A 359 -3.98 2.54 3.64
C LEU A 359 -3.00 3.41 4.45
N SER A 360 -1.99 2.81 5.06
CA SER A 360 -1.02 3.53 5.90
C SER A 360 -0.24 4.59 5.12
N SER A 361 0.29 4.21 3.96
CA SER A 361 1.08 5.11 3.10
C SER A 361 0.21 6.16 2.43
N ASN A 362 -0.98 5.79 1.93
CA ASN A 362 -1.88 6.74 1.28
C ASN A 362 -2.37 7.79 2.28
N ASN A 363 -2.96 7.36 3.40
CA ASN A 363 -3.45 8.24 4.46
C ASN A 363 -2.34 9.15 5.01
N GLY A 364 -1.18 8.57 5.37
CA GLY A 364 -0.07 9.34 5.93
C GLY A 364 0.46 10.41 4.97
N ASN A 365 0.58 10.11 3.67
CA ASN A 365 1.04 11.06 2.67
C ASN A 365 0.00 12.14 2.32
N TRP A 366 -1.29 11.81 2.30
CA TRP A 366 -2.36 12.80 2.15
C TRP A 366 -2.39 13.77 3.31
N GLN A 367 -2.29 13.30 4.54
CA GLN A 367 -2.19 14.15 5.72
C GLN A 367 -0.89 14.95 5.74
N TRP A 368 0.23 14.39 5.23
CA TRP A 368 1.46 15.13 5.05
C TRP A 368 1.27 16.33 4.10
N ALA A 369 0.63 16.14 2.95
CA ALA A 369 0.35 17.20 1.97
C ALA A 369 -0.62 18.26 2.53
N ALA A 370 -1.65 17.84 3.27
CA ALA A 370 -2.58 18.74 3.95
C ALA A 370 -1.95 19.53 5.11
N GLY A 371 -0.83 19.06 5.67
CA GLY A 371 -0.15 19.66 6.82
C GLY A 371 -0.61 19.15 8.18
N CYS A 372 -1.59 18.24 8.22
CA CYS A 372 -2.23 17.73 9.44
C CYS A 372 -1.65 16.41 9.96
N GLY A 373 -0.77 15.76 9.18
CA GLY A 373 -0.18 14.46 9.52
C GLY A 373 0.95 14.51 10.54
N CYS A 374 1.42 13.33 10.93
CA CYS A 374 2.71 13.18 11.61
C CYS A 374 3.82 13.64 10.66
N ASP A 375 4.84 14.31 11.19
CA ASP A 375 5.97 14.85 10.42
C ASP A 375 5.55 15.62 9.14
N ALA A 376 4.36 16.22 9.16
CA ALA A 376 3.77 16.87 8.00
C ALA A 376 4.52 18.12 7.57
N ALA A 377 4.48 18.41 6.27
CA ALA A 377 4.93 19.70 5.75
C ALA A 377 4.21 20.83 6.47
N PRO A 378 4.91 21.92 6.83
CA PRO A 378 4.24 23.08 7.42
C PRO A 378 3.11 23.58 6.51
N TYR A 379 1.97 23.94 7.09
CA TYR A 379 0.79 24.34 6.31
C TYR A 379 1.06 25.51 5.35
N PHE A 380 1.98 26.39 5.69
CA PHE A 380 2.38 27.53 4.86
C PHE A 380 3.26 27.13 3.66
N ARG A 381 3.72 25.88 3.57
CA ARG A 381 4.43 25.36 2.40
C ARG A 381 3.43 24.96 1.33
N ILE A 382 3.12 25.89 0.45
CA ILE A 382 2.20 25.71 -0.67
C ILE A 382 3.03 25.65 -1.96
N PHE A 383 2.95 24.55 -2.68
CA PHE A 383 3.67 24.40 -3.94
C PHE A 383 3.03 25.28 -5.03
N ASN A 384 3.84 26.05 -5.75
CA ASN A 384 3.40 26.70 -6.98
C ASN A 384 3.55 25.68 -8.13
N PRO A 385 2.46 25.20 -8.78
CA PRO A 385 2.56 24.18 -9.81
C PRO A 385 3.45 24.58 -11.00
N THR A 386 3.43 25.85 -11.38
CA THR A 386 4.30 26.39 -12.47
C THR A 386 5.77 26.31 -12.10
N GLU A 387 6.15 26.71 -10.88
CA GLU A 387 7.54 26.59 -10.42
C GLU A 387 7.97 25.12 -10.24
N GLN A 388 7.04 24.23 -9.85
CA GLN A 388 7.32 22.80 -9.80
C GLN A 388 7.56 22.23 -11.21
N THR A 389 6.81 22.68 -12.22
CA THR A 389 7.04 22.33 -13.63
C THR A 389 8.44 22.75 -14.07
N LYS A 390 8.81 24.01 -13.88
CA LYS A 390 10.17 24.51 -14.22
C LYS A 390 11.27 23.69 -13.57
N LYS A 391 11.05 23.25 -12.34
CA LYS A 391 12.06 22.51 -11.55
C LYS A 391 12.18 21.04 -11.93
N PHE A 392 11.08 20.36 -12.22
CA PHE A 392 11.04 18.89 -12.32
C PHE A 392 10.67 18.37 -13.71
N ASP A 393 10.15 19.23 -14.59
CA ASP A 393 9.79 18.89 -15.97
C ASP A 393 10.02 20.11 -16.91
N ALA A 394 11.18 20.76 -16.80
CA ALA A 394 11.50 21.97 -17.57
C ALA A 394 11.36 21.79 -19.10
N GLY A 395 11.60 20.57 -19.60
CA GLY A 395 11.41 20.21 -21.01
C GLY A 395 9.97 19.81 -21.37
N LEU A 396 9.03 19.85 -20.43
CA LEU A 396 7.64 19.44 -20.59
C LEU A 396 7.45 18.00 -21.11
N ILE A 397 8.44 17.12 -20.87
CA ILE A 397 8.44 15.76 -21.41
C ILE A 397 7.34 14.92 -20.73
N TYR A 398 7.26 15.01 -19.39
CA TYR A 398 6.21 14.33 -18.64
C TYR A 398 4.82 14.90 -18.97
N ILE A 399 4.69 16.22 -19.01
CA ILE A 399 3.42 16.88 -19.33
C ILE A 399 2.94 16.48 -20.72
N LYS A 400 3.77 16.59 -21.76
CA LYS A 400 3.40 16.22 -23.14
C LYS A 400 3.09 14.73 -23.31
N LYS A 401 3.66 13.89 -22.50
CA LYS A 401 3.34 12.45 -22.49
C LYS A 401 1.89 12.18 -22.06
N TRP A 402 1.37 12.90 -21.09
CA TRP A 402 0.06 12.64 -20.49
C TRP A 402 -1.02 13.64 -20.96
N ILE A 403 -0.63 14.78 -21.51
CA ILE A 403 -1.50 15.70 -22.23
C ILE A 403 -1.10 15.60 -23.71
N ARG A 404 -1.67 14.61 -24.41
CA ARG A 404 -1.27 14.26 -25.81
C ARG A 404 -1.51 15.38 -26.81
N ASP A 405 -2.47 16.24 -26.54
CA ASP A 405 -2.87 17.42 -27.30
C ASP A 405 -2.35 18.72 -26.70
N PHE A 406 -1.15 18.68 -26.09
CA PHE A 406 -0.60 19.80 -25.33
C PHE A 406 -0.49 21.11 -26.12
N ASP A 407 -0.24 21.05 -27.41
CA ASP A 407 -0.12 22.25 -28.26
C ASP A 407 -1.48 22.94 -28.48
N SER A 408 -2.60 22.23 -28.31
CA SER A 408 -3.97 22.76 -28.29
C SER A 408 -4.56 22.88 -26.88
N TYR A 409 -3.75 22.59 -25.84
CA TYR A 409 -4.19 22.67 -24.46
C TYR A 409 -4.49 24.12 -24.05
N ASN A 410 -5.78 24.44 -23.95
CA ASN A 410 -6.28 25.79 -23.64
C ASN A 410 -7.24 25.76 -22.44
N ILE A 411 -6.86 25.07 -21.37
CA ILE A 411 -7.64 25.07 -20.14
C ILE A 411 -7.12 26.21 -19.24
N HIS A 412 -7.98 27.17 -18.93
CA HIS A 412 -7.63 28.24 -18.01
C HIS A 412 -7.56 27.72 -16.57
N PRO A 413 -6.63 28.23 -15.75
CA PRO A 413 -6.55 27.89 -14.34
C PRO A 413 -7.88 28.13 -13.62
N ILE A 414 -8.42 27.08 -12.97
CA ILE A 414 -9.69 27.18 -12.21
C ILE A 414 -9.56 28.08 -10.96
N VAL A 415 -8.33 28.36 -10.55
CA VAL A 415 -8.01 29.31 -9.47
C VAL A 415 -6.62 29.89 -9.69
N GLU A 416 -6.44 31.17 -9.51
CA GLU A 416 -5.13 31.83 -9.56
C GLU A 416 -4.27 31.49 -8.35
N HIS A 417 -2.98 31.16 -8.58
CA HIS A 417 -2.05 30.69 -7.54
C HIS A 417 -1.94 31.66 -6.35
N GLU A 418 -1.70 32.93 -6.60
CA GLU A 418 -1.49 33.91 -5.52
C GLU A 418 -2.77 34.15 -4.70
N PHE A 419 -3.93 34.19 -5.35
CA PHE A 419 -5.22 34.24 -4.66
C PHE A 419 -5.42 32.98 -3.78
N ALA A 420 -5.24 31.81 -4.36
CA ALA A 420 -5.40 30.52 -3.66
C ALA A 420 -4.46 30.41 -2.46
N ARG A 421 -3.19 30.80 -2.65
CA ARG A 421 -2.17 30.80 -1.60
C ARG A 421 -2.56 31.71 -0.43
N LYS A 422 -2.96 32.95 -0.70
CA LYS A 422 -3.40 33.90 0.34
C LYS A 422 -4.62 33.37 1.09
N ARG A 423 -5.61 32.83 0.36
CA ARG A 423 -6.81 32.22 0.92
C ARG A 423 -6.47 31.04 1.85
N ALA A 424 -5.64 30.10 1.37
CA ALA A 424 -5.24 28.94 2.17
C ALA A 424 -4.54 29.36 3.47
N LEU A 425 -3.58 30.27 3.40
CA LEU A 425 -2.86 30.77 4.59
C LEU A 425 -3.82 31.38 5.62
N ALA A 426 -4.74 32.23 5.18
CA ALA A 426 -5.72 32.89 6.07
C ALA A 426 -6.65 31.86 6.73
N VAL A 427 -7.17 30.88 5.96
CA VAL A 427 -8.10 29.84 6.47
C VAL A 427 -7.39 28.94 7.50
N TYR A 428 -6.19 28.44 7.16
CA TYR A 428 -5.44 27.59 8.09
C TYR A 428 -5.03 28.33 9.36
N GLN A 429 -4.54 29.57 9.23
CA GLN A 429 -4.13 30.38 10.38
C GLN A 429 -5.32 30.63 11.33
N LYS A 430 -6.49 30.99 10.79
CA LYS A 430 -7.70 31.24 11.57
C LYS A 430 -8.15 29.96 12.30
N ALA A 431 -8.32 28.85 11.59
CA ALA A 431 -8.77 27.60 12.15
C ALA A 431 -7.84 27.10 13.29
N LEU A 432 -6.51 27.18 13.07
CA LEU A 432 -5.53 26.75 14.07
C LEU A 432 -5.41 27.70 15.27
N ALA A 433 -5.74 28.99 15.11
CA ALA A 433 -5.80 29.94 16.22
C ALA A 433 -7.04 29.71 17.09
N GLU A 434 -8.18 29.38 16.48
CA GLU A 434 -9.42 29.05 17.17
C GLU A 434 -9.33 27.74 17.95
N ALA A 435 -8.62 26.74 17.41
CA ALA A 435 -8.40 25.45 18.07
C ALA A 435 -7.46 25.51 19.30
N LYS A 436 -6.81 26.64 19.55
CA LYS A 436 -5.93 26.86 20.72
C LYS A 436 -6.65 27.55 21.89
N LYS A 437 -7.87 28.05 21.64
CA LYS A 437 -8.75 28.64 22.66
C LYS A 437 -9.63 27.57 23.29
#